data_b27fe4aab91a21dc62b2b87593676bbf
#
_entry.id   b27fe4aab91a21dc62b2b87593676bbf
#
_cell.length_a   1.000
_cell.length_b   1.000
_cell.length_c   1.000
_cell.angle_alpha   90.00
_cell.angle_beta   90.00
_cell.angle_gamma   90.00
#
_symmetry.space_group_name_H-M   'P 1'
#
loop_
_entity.id
_entity.type
_entity.pdbx_description
1 polymer ?
#
loop_
_entity_poly.entity_id
_entity_poly.type
_entity_poly.pdbx_seq_one_letter_code
_entity_poly.pdbx_strand_id
1 'polypeptide(L)'
;VEELRNKAHAEWEAEAKRDWDASPITLPRLATEVWNAINSEDWVLTAGTLDDWARQIWNFDQPYRHPGKSLGTATQIGISLGVALAHRDAKRLVVDLQPDGDLMFDAGSLWVAAKYQIPMLVVMFNNRAYFNDWEHQVRMARLRDTDEEKAHIGMDLFGPAPDFGALARSMGCWGEGPIEDPKDIRPALRRALAEVKKGRLALVDTVTRHR
;
A
#
# COMPACT_ATOMS: atom_id res chain seq x y z
N VAL A 1 -16.49 -6.16 26.05
CA VAL A 1 -15.69 -5.46 25.02
C VAL A 1 -14.59 -6.38 24.51
N GLU A 2 -13.80 -6.99 25.39
CA GLU A 2 -12.67 -7.86 25.03
C GLU A 2 -13.13 -9.11 24.27
N GLU A 3 -14.19 -9.75 24.71
CA GLU A 3 -14.77 -10.93 24.04
C GLU A 3 -15.24 -10.61 22.61
N LEU A 4 -15.91 -9.46 22.42
CA LEU A 4 -16.33 -9.01 21.09
C LEU A 4 -15.12 -8.70 20.19
N ARG A 5 -14.09 -8.11 20.75
CA ARG A 5 -12.84 -7.85 20.01
C ARG A 5 -12.18 -9.16 19.58
N ASN A 6 -12.04 -10.10 20.48
CA ASN A 6 -11.41 -11.39 20.20
C ASN A 6 -12.19 -12.18 19.14
N LYS A 7 -13.52 -12.12 19.19
CA LYS A 7 -14.38 -12.74 18.17
C LYS A 7 -14.16 -12.08 16.80
N ALA A 8 -14.19 -10.74 16.73
CA ALA A 8 -13.96 -10.02 15.50
C ALA A 8 -12.56 -10.32 14.91
N HIS A 9 -11.51 -10.35 15.73
CA HIS A 9 -10.17 -10.72 15.28
C HIS A 9 -10.12 -12.14 14.71
N ALA A 10 -10.76 -13.11 15.35
CA ALA A 10 -10.81 -14.48 14.83
C ALA A 10 -11.54 -14.56 13.48
N GLU A 11 -12.63 -13.79 13.31
CA GLU A 11 -13.34 -13.69 12.03
C GLU A 11 -12.46 -13.07 10.93
N TRP A 12 -11.77 -11.97 11.23
CA TRP A 12 -10.85 -11.32 10.27
C TRP A 12 -9.66 -12.21 9.90
N GLU A 13 -9.07 -12.91 10.88
CA GLU A 13 -8.00 -13.87 10.59
C GLU A 13 -8.47 -15.03 9.72
N ALA A 14 -9.69 -15.52 9.94
CA ALA A 14 -10.27 -16.56 9.10
C ALA A 14 -10.56 -16.06 7.67
N GLU A 15 -11.05 -14.83 7.55
CA GLU A 15 -11.28 -14.19 6.26
C GLU A 15 -9.97 -13.91 5.53
N ALA A 16 -8.94 -13.47 6.23
CA ALA A 16 -7.62 -13.22 5.65
C ALA A 16 -6.97 -14.47 5.06
N LYS A 17 -7.32 -15.65 5.56
CA LYS A 17 -6.85 -16.95 5.05
C LYS A 17 -7.66 -17.44 3.84
N ARG A 18 -8.82 -16.84 3.58
CA ARG A 18 -9.61 -17.18 2.39
C ARG A 18 -8.86 -16.69 1.16
N ASP A 19 -8.79 -17.52 0.13
CA ASP A 19 -8.06 -17.20 -1.10
C ASP A 19 -6.58 -16.83 -0.88
N TRP A 20 -5.95 -17.43 0.13
CA TRP A 20 -4.59 -17.11 0.56
C TRP A 20 -3.55 -17.15 -0.56
N ASP A 21 -3.64 -18.15 -1.45
CA ASP A 21 -2.72 -18.34 -2.58
C ASP A 21 -3.29 -17.82 -3.91
N ALA A 22 -4.30 -16.95 -3.86
CA ALA A 22 -4.92 -16.41 -5.07
C ALA A 22 -4.01 -15.41 -5.80
N SER A 23 -4.10 -15.42 -7.13
CA SER A 23 -3.55 -14.39 -8.01
C SER A 23 -4.70 -13.83 -8.86
N PRO A 24 -4.86 -12.48 -8.93
CA PRO A 24 -4.11 -11.44 -8.22
C PRO A 24 -4.21 -11.56 -6.70
N ILE A 25 -3.19 -11.02 -6.01
CA ILE A 25 -3.02 -11.08 -4.56
C ILE A 25 -4.21 -10.42 -3.84
N THR A 26 -4.70 -11.06 -2.76
CA THR A 26 -5.75 -10.46 -1.93
C THR A 26 -5.18 -9.41 -0.98
N LEU A 27 -5.96 -8.36 -0.69
CA LEU A 27 -5.53 -7.30 0.24
C LEU A 27 -5.25 -7.82 1.67
N PRO A 28 -6.09 -8.72 2.24
CA PRO A 28 -5.78 -9.31 3.55
C PRO A 28 -4.50 -10.15 3.54
N ARG A 29 -4.19 -10.87 2.43
CA ARG A 29 -2.91 -11.55 2.29
C ARG A 29 -1.75 -10.55 2.34
N LEU A 30 -1.80 -9.49 1.55
CA LEU A 30 -0.76 -8.45 1.53
C LEU A 30 -0.59 -7.82 2.91
N ALA A 31 -1.69 -7.40 3.55
CA ALA A 31 -1.65 -6.79 4.89
C ALA A 31 -1.00 -7.73 5.94
N THR A 32 -1.32 -9.04 5.87
CA THR A 32 -0.73 -10.04 6.77
C THR A 32 0.77 -10.24 6.51
N GLU A 33 1.21 -10.31 5.25
CA GLU A 33 2.63 -10.47 4.92
C GLU A 33 3.45 -9.23 5.31
N VAL A 34 2.89 -8.03 5.14
CA VAL A 34 3.54 -6.80 5.62
C VAL A 34 3.64 -6.82 7.13
N TRP A 35 2.55 -7.16 7.86
CA TRP A 35 2.58 -7.27 9.31
C TRP A 35 3.64 -8.25 9.80
N ASN A 36 3.70 -9.43 9.22
CA ASN A 36 4.71 -10.44 9.57
C ASN A 36 6.15 -9.97 9.33
N ALA A 37 6.35 -9.05 8.41
CA ALA A 37 7.67 -8.50 8.10
C ALA A 37 8.10 -7.36 9.06
N ILE A 38 7.14 -6.62 9.65
CA ILE A 38 7.42 -5.39 10.40
C ILE A 38 7.05 -5.42 11.88
N ASN A 39 6.33 -6.45 12.35
CA ASN A 39 5.75 -6.48 13.71
C ASN A 39 6.79 -6.39 14.84
N SER A 40 8.05 -6.71 14.57
CA SER A 40 9.17 -6.58 15.52
C SER A 40 9.91 -5.24 15.43
N GLU A 41 9.54 -4.38 14.47
CA GLU A 41 10.15 -3.05 14.29
C GLU A 41 9.35 -1.97 15.04
N ASP A 42 9.99 -0.84 15.32
CA ASP A 42 9.26 0.36 15.75
C ASP A 42 8.72 1.08 14.50
N TRP A 43 7.50 0.78 14.13
CA TRP A 43 6.90 1.19 12.86
C TRP A 43 5.88 2.33 13.01
N VAL A 44 5.68 3.06 11.92
CA VAL A 44 4.59 4.01 11.69
C VAL A 44 3.95 3.68 10.35
N LEU A 45 2.64 3.47 10.32
CA LEU A 45 1.89 3.24 9.08
C LEU A 45 1.43 4.58 8.50
N THR A 46 1.68 4.81 7.23
CA THR A 46 1.03 5.84 6.44
C THR A 46 0.15 5.16 5.39
N ALA A 47 -1.16 5.40 5.47
CA ALA A 47 -2.12 4.82 4.54
C ALA A 47 -3.37 5.71 4.48
N GLY A 48 -3.83 5.99 3.26
CA GLY A 48 -5.05 6.78 3.04
C GLY A 48 -6.29 5.92 2.93
N THR A 49 -6.30 4.95 2.02
CA THR A 49 -7.50 4.22 1.61
C THR A 49 -7.52 2.75 1.99
N LEU A 50 -6.39 2.10 2.23
CA LEU A 50 -6.29 0.67 2.54
C LEU A 50 -5.77 0.37 3.94
N ASP A 51 -6.04 1.26 4.86
CA ASP A 51 -5.73 1.00 6.26
C ASP A 51 -6.70 0.01 6.94
N ASP A 52 -7.83 -0.34 6.30
CA ASP A 52 -8.85 -1.19 6.91
C ASP A 52 -8.30 -2.57 7.28
N TRP A 53 -7.68 -3.30 6.35
CA TRP A 53 -7.07 -4.60 6.65
C TRP A 53 -5.86 -4.49 7.58
N ALA A 54 -5.07 -3.42 7.48
CA ALA A 54 -4.00 -3.16 8.44
C ALA A 54 -4.59 -2.96 9.85
N ARG A 55 -5.67 -2.18 10.02
CA ARG A 55 -6.32 -1.98 11.31
C ARG A 55 -6.97 -3.24 11.89
N GLN A 56 -7.40 -4.15 11.03
CA GLN A 56 -8.00 -5.42 11.44
C GLN A 56 -6.95 -6.44 11.90
N ILE A 57 -5.77 -6.47 11.26
CA ILE A 57 -4.76 -7.51 11.47
C ILE A 57 -3.61 -7.02 12.36
N TRP A 58 -3.18 -5.75 12.22
CA TRP A 58 -2.00 -5.24 12.91
C TRP A 58 -2.31 -4.82 14.34
N ASN A 59 -1.31 -4.90 15.21
CA ASN A 59 -1.47 -4.49 16.60
C ASN A 59 -1.09 -3.01 16.80
N PHE A 60 -2.08 -2.13 16.88
CA PHE A 60 -1.92 -0.70 17.16
C PHE A 60 -1.90 -0.46 18.68
N ASP A 61 -0.94 -1.04 19.37
CA ASP A 61 -0.80 -1.01 20.83
C ASP A 61 -0.09 0.23 21.38
N GLN A 62 0.42 1.10 20.50
CA GLN A 62 1.19 2.28 20.88
C GLN A 62 0.64 3.55 20.22
N PRO A 63 0.75 4.72 20.87
CA PRO A 63 0.39 5.97 20.22
C PRO A 63 1.32 6.29 19.05
N TYR A 64 0.85 7.15 18.16
CA TYR A 64 1.60 7.63 16.99
C TYR A 64 1.98 6.53 15.97
N ARG A 65 1.22 5.44 15.93
CA ARG A 65 1.36 4.41 14.87
C ARG A 65 0.77 4.83 13.54
N HIS A 66 -0.05 5.89 13.53
CA HIS A 66 -0.68 6.41 12.32
C HIS A 66 -0.88 7.93 12.43
N PRO A 67 -0.45 8.74 11.44
CA PRO A 67 -0.54 10.21 11.51
C PRO A 67 -1.94 10.77 11.25
N GLY A 68 -2.90 9.93 10.90
CA GLY A 68 -4.21 10.31 10.39
C GLY A 68 -4.33 10.13 8.88
N LYS A 69 -5.56 10.23 8.37
CA LYS A 69 -5.84 10.08 6.94
C LYS A 69 -5.75 11.42 6.22
N SER A 70 -5.18 11.40 5.02
CA SER A 70 -5.41 12.44 4.02
C SER A 70 -6.60 12.04 3.14
N LEU A 71 -7.40 13.03 2.77
CA LEU A 71 -8.50 12.85 1.80
C LEU A 71 -8.12 13.36 0.40
N GLY A 72 -6.93 13.92 0.23
CA GLY A 72 -6.48 14.46 -1.05
C GLY A 72 -5.86 13.38 -1.92
N THR A 73 -6.33 13.24 -3.16
CA THR A 73 -5.64 12.47 -4.20
C THR A 73 -4.22 12.98 -4.39
N ALA A 74 -3.28 12.12 -4.68
CA ALA A 74 -1.85 12.41 -4.87
C ALA A 74 -1.10 12.88 -3.60
N THR A 75 -1.71 12.82 -2.43
CA THR A 75 -1.07 13.38 -1.23
C THR A 75 -0.36 12.34 -0.37
N GLN A 76 -0.64 11.05 -0.57
CA GLN A 76 -0.16 10.01 0.35
C GLN A 76 1.35 9.89 0.35
N ILE A 77 1.99 9.77 -0.81
CA ILE A 77 3.46 9.65 -0.89
C ILE A 77 4.17 10.86 -0.29
N GLY A 78 3.66 12.08 -0.52
CA GLY A 78 4.21 13.31 0.06
C GLY A 78 4.09 13.36 1.57
N ILE A 79 2.93 12.94 2.12
CA ILE A 79 2.73 12.82 3.57
C ILE A 79 3.68 11.77 4.14
N SER A 80 3.81 10.63 3.50
CA SER A 80 4.70 9.54 3.92
C SER A 80 6.15 9.99 3.99
N LEU A 81 6.63 10.76 3.01
CA LEU A 81 7.95 11.38 3.03
C LEU A 81 8.11 12.35 4.20
N GLY A 82 7.09 13.18 4.46
CA GLY A 82 7.09 14.09 5.61
C GLY A 82 7.18 13.36 6.94
N VAL A 83 6.41 12.28 7.09
CA VAL A 83 6.44 11.41 8.28
C VAL A 83 7.80 10.73 8.42
N ALA A 84 8.36 10.20 7.31
CA ALA A 84 9.68 9.57 7.33
C ALA A 84 10.79 10.57 7.70
N LEU A 85 10.70 11.78 7.22
CA LEU A 85 11.63 12.87 7.58
C LEU A 85 11.52 13.23 9.05
N ALA A 86 10.31 13.33 9.60
CA ALA A 86 10.06 13.64 11.01
C ALA A 86 10.57 12.53 11.96
N HIS A 87 10.60 11.29 11.51
CA HIS A 87 11.06 10.15 12.31
C HIS A 87 12.51 9.71 12.01
N ARG A 88 13.22 10.43 11.15
CA ARG A 88 14.60 10.07 10.72
C ARG A 88 15.55 9.84 11.89
N ASP A 89 15.58 10.77 12.83
CA ASP A 89 16.49 10.72 14.00
C ASP A 89 16.09 9.60 14.97
N ALA A 90 14.81 9.34 15.10
CA ALA A 90 14.27 8.25 15.92
C ALA A 90 14.46 6.87 15.27
N LYS A 91 14.87 6.83 13.98
CA LYS A 91 15.07 5.60 13.19
C LYS A 91 13.83 4.69 13.15
N ARG A 92 12.63 5.29 13.25
CA ARG A 92 11.40 4.52 13.13
C ARG A 92 11.18 4.08 11.68
N LEU A 93 10.69 2.88 11.51
CA LEU A 93 10.32 2.35 10.20
C LEU A 93 9.00 2.98 9.73
N VAL A 94 9.04 3.84 8.74
CA VAL A 94 7.82 4.32 8.10
C VAL A 94 7.42 3.37 6.99
N VAL A 95 6.19 2.88 7.06
CA VAL A 95 5.59 1.96 6.10
C VAL A 95 4.44 2.68 5.42
N ASP A 96 4.53 2.81 4.11
CA ASP A 96 3.50 3.39 3.25
C ASP A 96 2.76 2.28 2.49
N LEU A 97 1.45 2.14 2.73
CA LEU A 97 0.59 1.30 1.89
C LEU A 97 0.04 2.18 0.76
N GLN A 98 0.71 2.16 -0.38
CA GLN A 98 0.54 3.11 -1.47
C GLN A 98 -0.38 2.57 -2.58
N PRO A 99 -1.49 3.28 -2.91
CA PRO A 99 -2.27 2.95 -4.10
C PRO A 99 -1.52 3.29 -5.40
N ASP A 100 -1.69 2.48 -6.40
CA ASP A 100 -1.12 2.67 -7.74
C ASP A 100 -1.59 3.97 -8.40
N GLY A 101 -2.90 4.19 -8.43
CA GLY A 101 -3.49 5.40 -9.01
C GLY A 101 -3.03 6.68 -8.31
N ASP A 102 -2.87 6.66 -6.98
CA ASP A 102 -2.41 7.82 -6.23
C ASP A 102 -0.94 8.15 -6.54
N LEU A 103 -0.07 7.14 -6.65
CA LEU A 103 1.33 7.34 -7.01
C LEU A 103 1.50 7.86 -8.44
N MET A 104 0.61 7.50 -9.36
CA MET A 104 0.64 8.02 -10.73
C MET A 104 0.54 9.55 -10.80
N PHE A 105 -0.13 10.18 -9.84
CA PHE A 105 -0.24 11.65 -9.80
C PHE A 105 1.03 12.33 -9.28
N ASP A 106 1.82 11.68 -8.42
CA ASP A 106 3.01 12.29 -7.80
C ASP A 106 4.20 11.32 -7.73
N ALA A 107 4.49 10.65 -8.83
CA ALA A 107 5.67 9.78 -8.94
C ALA A 107 7.00 10.53 -8.72
N GLY A 108 7.02 11.84 -8.93
CA GLY A 108 8.19 12.69 -8.70
C GLY A 108 8.67 12.71 -7.25
N SER A 109 7.80 12.44 -6.29
CA SER A 109 8.15 12.30 -4.87
C SER A 109 9.16 11.18 -4.60
N LEU A 110 9.23 10.14 -5.44
CA LEU A 110 10.25 9.10 -5.34
C LEU A 110 11.66 9.68 -5.55
N TRP A 111 11.83 10.59 -6.51
CA TRP A 111 13.10 11.29 -6.72
C TRP A 111 13.48 12.15 -5.51
N VAL A 112 12.51 12.81 -4.87
CA VAL A 112 12.74 13.59 -3.65
C VAL A 112 13.28 12.69 -2.54
N ALA A 113 12.69 11.50 -2.36
CA ALA A 113 13.16 10.52 -1.38
C ALA A 113 14.62 10.10 -1.65
N ALA A 114 14.96 9.81 -2.90
CA ALA A 114 16.31 9.43 -3.28
C ALA A 114 17.30 10.57 -3.05
N LYS A 115 16.98 11.79 -3.51
CA LYS A 115 17.82 12.99 -3.38
C LYS A 115 18.16 13.32 -1.93
N TYR A 116 17.20 13.24 -1.04
CA TYR A 116 17.35 13.59 0.38
C TYR A 116 17.58 12.40 1.29
N GLN A 117 17.76 11.20 0.71
CA GLN A 117 18.02 9.95 1.42
C GLN A 117 16.99 9.73 2.55
N ILE A 118 15.71 9.76 2.19
CA ILE A 118 14.60 9.56 3.12
C ILE A 118 14.25 8.06 3.14
N PRO A 119 14.62 7.31 4.19
CA PRO A 119 14.36 5.88 4.25
C PRO A 119 12.91 5.61 4.61
N MET A 120 12.22 4.81 3.79
CA MET A 120 10.88 4.29 4.09
C MET A 120 10.59 3.05 3.25
N LEU A 121 9.68 2.22 3.73
CA LEU A 121 9.14 1.09 2.99
C LEU A 121 7.83 1.51 2.32
N VAL A 122 7.78 1.46 1.00
CA VAL A 122 6.56 1.64 0.21
C VAL A 122 6.11 0.27 -0.26
N VAL A 123 4.92 -0.15 0.14
CA VAL A 123 4.28 -1.38 -0.35
C VAL A 123 3.07 -0.97 -1.16
N MET A 124 3.15 -1.20 -2.45
CA MET A 124 2.04 -0.89 -3.34
C MET A 124 1.00 -2.01 -3.34
N PHE A 125 -0.26 -1.61 -3.34
CA PHE A 125 -1.36 -2.47 -3.73
C PHE A 125 -1.85 -2.00 -5.09
N ASN A 126 -1.23 -2.58 -6.10
CA ASN A 126 -1.43 -2.24 -7.50
C ASN A 126 -2.61 -3.04 -8.06
N ASN A 127 -3.78 -2.44 -8.04
CA ASN A 127 -4.98 -3.03 -8.64
C ASN A 127 -5.19 -2.62 -10.10
N ARG A 128 -4.22 -1.90 -10.67
CA ARG A 128 -4.21 -1.42 -12.06
C ARG A 128 -5.41 -0.54 -12.41
N ALA A 129 -5.87 0.26 -11.42
CA ALA A 129 -7.01 1.14 -11.64
C ALA A 129 -7.11 2.30 -10.64
N TYR A 130 -7.71 3.39 -11.07
CA TYR A 130 -8.32 4.39 -10.18
C TYR A 130 -9.63 3.83 -9.61
N PHE A 131 -9.54 2.74 -8.85
CA PHE A 131 -10.69 1.91 -8.53
C PHE A 131 -11.74 2.61 -7.67
N ASN A 132 -11.34 3.51 -6.78
CA ASN A 132 -12.28 4.29 -5.98
C ASN A 132 -13.19 5.17 -6.86
N ASP A 133 -12.61 5.79 -7.88
CA ASP A 133 -13.34 6.62 -8.83
C ASP A 133 -14.18 5.75 -9.78
N TRP A 134 -13.66 4.58 -10.18
CA TRP A 134 -14.43 3.61 -10.97
C TRP A 134 -15.69 3.15 -10.22
N GLU A 135 -15.58 2.72 -8.94
CA GLU A 135 -16.75 2.37 -8.13
C GLU A 135 -17.74 3.52 -8.01
N HIS A 136 -17.23 4.76 -7.90
CA HIS A 136 -18.08 5.95 -7.90
C HIS A 136 -18.82 6.13 -9.23
N GLN A 137 -18.13 5.96 -10.36
CA GLN A 137 -18.75 6.03 -11.70
C GLN A 137 -19.83 4.96 -11.89
N VAL A 138 -19.57 3.72 -11.45
CA VAL A 138 -20.58 2.63 -11.47
C VAL A 138 -21.82 3.04 -10.67
N ARG A 139 -21.63 3.57 -9.45
CA ARG A 139 -22.76 4.05 -8.63
C ARG A 139 -23.53 5.16 -9.31
N MET A 140 -22.85 6.12 -9.94
CA MET A 140 -23.50 7.21 -10.66
C MET A 140 -24.23 6.74 -11.92
N ALA A 141 -23.66 5.76 -12.63
CA ALA A 141 -24.34 5.16 -13.79
C ALA A 141 -25.66 4.50 -13.37
N ARG A 142 -25.65 3.71 -12.28
CA ARG A 142 -26.87 3.10 -11.72
C ARG A 142 -27.91 4.12 -11.31
N LEU A 143 -27.50 5.19 -10.62
CA LEU A 143 -28.42 6.26 -10.19
C LEU A 143 -29.05 7.02 -11.37
N ARG A 144 -28.38 7.06 -12.51
CA ARG A 144 -28.82 7.78 -13.72
C ARG A 144 -29.41 6.86 -14.80
N ASP A 145 -29.52 5.58 -14.51
CA ASP A 145 -29.96 4.55 -15.47
C ASP A 145 -29.17 4.62 -16.80
N THR A 146 -27.83 4.73 -16.67
CA THR A 146 -26.89 4.75 -17.79
C THR A 146 -26.02 3.51 -17.79
N ASP A 147 -25.29 3.27 -18.88
CA ASP A 147 -24.48 2.10 -19.11
C ASP A 147 -23.30 1.99 -18.12
N GLU A 148 -23.34 1.01 -17.22
CA GLU A 148 -22.29 0.74 -16.24
C GLU A 148 -21.00 0.23 -16.90
N GLU A 149 -21.07 -0.45 -18.05
CA GLU A 149 -19.89 -1.02 -18.73
C GLU A 149 -18.92 0.06 -19.19
N LYS A 150 -19.36 1.31 -19.35
CA LYS A 150 -18.52 2.45 -19.70
C LYS A 150 -17.86 3.13 -18.51
N ALA A 151 -18.19 2.73 -17.31
CA ALA A 151 -17.66 3.36 -16.08
C ALA A 151 -16.12 3.16 -15.91
N HIS A 152 -15.52 2.19 -16.60
CA HIS A 152 -14.08 1.94 -16.57
C HIS A 152 -13.26 2.90 -17.45
N ILE A 153 -13.89 3.61 -18.40
CA ILE A 153 -13.18 4.47 -19.36
C ILE A 153 -12.39 5.56 -18.64
N GLY A 154 -11.06 5.53 -18.81
CA GLY A 154 -10.15 6.44 -18.14
C GLY A 154 -9.84 6.10 -16.68
N MET A 155 -10.39 4.99 -16.16
CA MET A 155 -10.15 4.54 -14.79
C MET A 155 -9.17 3.37 -14.70
N ASP A 156 -8.99 2.64 -15.76
CA ASP A 156 -8.05 1.52 -15.84
C ASP A 156 -6.61 1.97 -16.11
N LEU A 157 -5.65 1.25 -15.56
CA LEU A 157 -4.22 1.45 -15.77
C LEU A 157 -3.62 0.23 -16.50
N PHE A 158 -4.30 -0.17 -17.58
CA PHE A 158 -3.88 -1.23 -18.47
C PHE A 158 -3.42 -0.71 -19.83
N GLY A 159 -2.66 -1.53 -20.55
CA GLY A 159 -2.33 -1.39 -21.94
C GLY A 159 -1.45 -0.21 -22.38
N PRO A 160 -0.28 0.03 -21.78
CA PRO A 160 0.48 -0.84 -20.86
C PRO A 160 0.21 -0.53 -19.40
N ALA A 161 0.30 -1.55 -18.53
CA ALA A 161 0.31 -1.33 -17.08
C ALA A 161 1.65 -0.70 -16.64
N PRO A 162 1.65 0.28 -15.72
CA PRO A 162 2.87 0.83 -15.17
C PRO A 162 3.69 -0.23 -14.41
N ASP A 163 5.02 -0.21 -14.57
CA ASP A 163 5.98 -0.96 -13.74
C ASP A 163 6.53 0.00 -12.67
N PHE A 164 5.93 -0.05 -11.48
CA PHE A 164 6.32 0.84 -10.37
C PHE A 164 7.67 0.46 -9.76
N GLY A 165 8.07 -0.81 -9.85
CA GLY A 165 9.42 -1.24 -9.48
C GLY A 165 10.48 -0.58 -10.38
N ALA A 166 10.27 -0.59 -11.70
CA ALA A 166 11.15 0.09 -12.65
C ALA A 166 11.12 1.61 -12.47
N LEU A 167 9.94 2.18 -12.23
CA LEU A 167 9.77 3.60 -11.96
C LEU A 167 10.59 4.03 -10.73
N ALA A 168 10.51 3.31 -9.61
CA ALA A 168 11.28 3.59 -8.42
C ALA A 168 12.79 3.54 -8.70
N ARG A 169 13.26 2.54 -9.44
CA ARG A 169 14.67 2.43 -9.84
C ARG A 169 15.12 3.62 -10.71
N SER A 170 14.28 4.05 -11.65
CA SER A 170 14.59 5.20 -12.52
C SER A 170 14.71 6.52 -11.75
N MET A 171 14.02 6.63 -10.61
CA MET A 171 14.08 7.78 -9.69
C MET A 171 15.20 7.69 -8.63
N GLY A 172 16.04 6.64 -8.69
CA GLY A 172 17.16 6.46 -7.76
C GLY A 172 16.81 5.74 -6.46
N CYS A 173 15.60 5.25 -6.32
CA CYS A 173 15.16 4.39 -5.21
C CYS A 173 15.46 2.91 -5.48
N TRP A 174 15.30 2.06 -4.46
CA TRP A 174 15.22 0.64 -4.69
C TRP A 174 13.77 0.27 -5.05
N GLY A 175 13.60 -0.61 -6.03
CA GLY A 175 12.28 -1.03 -6.48
C GLY A 175 12.27 -2.48 -6.95
N GLU A 176 11.25 -3.23 -6.55
CA GLU A 176 11.00 -4.62 -6.96
C GLU A 176 9.53 -4.83 -7.29
N GLY A 177 9.27 -5.59 -8.31
CA GLY A 177 7.94 -5.92 -8.83
C GLY A 177 7.86 -5.71 -10.34
N PRO A 178 6.69 -5.91 -10.96
CA PRO A 178 5.43 -6.29 -10.31
C PRO A 178 5.44 -7.73 -9.77
N ILE A 179 4.96 -7.92 -8.53
CA ILE A 179 4.84 -9.22 -7.89
C ILE A 179 3.41 -9.71 -8.07
N GLU A 180 3.24 -10.84 -8.72
CA GLU A 180 1.95 -11.47 -9.02
C GLU A 180 1.75 -12.79 -8.26
N ASP A 181 2.83 -13.51 -7.91
CA ASP A 181 2.75 -14.70 -7.06
C ASP A 181 2.81 -14.29 -5.57
N PRO A 182 1.80 -14.61 -4.75
CA PRO A 182 1.79 -14.28 -3.34
C PRO A 182 2.96 -14.88 -2.52
N LYS A 183 3.62 -15.91 -3.02
CA LYS A 183 4.80 -16.50 -2.37
C LYS A 183 6.03 -15.61 -2.44
N ASP A 184 6.08 -14.70 -3.43
CA ASP A 184 7.21 -13.79 -3.63
C ASP A 184 7.14 -12.52 -2.76
N ILE A 185 6.00 -12.24 -2.12
CA ILE A 185 5.80 -11.05 -1.27
C ILE A 185 6.82 -11.04 -0.12
N ARG A 186 6.90 -12.12 0.67
CA ARG A 186 7.77 -12.17 1.84
C ARG A 186 9.26 -12.07 1.51
N PRO A 187 9.79 -12.74 0.48
CA PRO A 187 11.16 -12.53 0.02
C PRO A 187 11.44 -11.09 -0.40
N ALA A 188 10.52 -10.45 -1.14
CA ALA A 188 10.66 -9.06 -1.58
C ALA A 188 10.65 -8.08 -0.42
N LEU A 189 9.73 -8.22 0.53
CA LEU A 189 9.68 -7.40 1.74
C LEU A 189 10.97 -7.48 2.56
N ARG A 190 11.57 -8.67 2.69
CA ARG A 190 12.86 -8.83 3.37
C ARG A 190 13.99 -8.07 2.67
N ARG A 191 14.06 -8.12 1.34
CA ARG A 191 15.04 -7.35 0.55
C ARG A 191 14.80 -5.85 0.70
N ALA A 192 13.55 -5.41 0.59
CA ALA A 192 13.17 -4.02 0.75
C ALA A 192 13.54 -3.46 2.13
N LEU A 193 13.23 -4.18 3.21
CA LEU A 193 13.60 -3.79 4.57
C LEU A 193 15.12 -3.68 4.75
N ALA A 194 15.90 -4.54 4.12
CA ALA A 194 17.36 -4.45 4.14
C ALA A 194 17.86 -3.16 3.46
N GLU A 195 17.19 -2.69 2.40
CA GLU A 195 17.52 -1.42 1.74
C GLU A 195 17.07 -0.21 2.57
N VAL A 196 15.90 -0.27 3.22
CA VAL A 196 15.46 0.78 4.14
C VAL A 196 16.47 0.95 5.30
N LYS A 197 16.97 -0.15 5.85
CA LYS A 197 18.00 -0.12 6.91
C LYS A 197 19.35 0.45 6.45
N LYS A 198 19.59 0.50 5.13
CA LYS A 198 20.74 1.21 4.54
C LYS A 198 20.49 2.71 4.29
N GLY A 199 19.32 3.22 4.67
CA GLY A 199 18.96 4.63 4.50
C GLY A 199 18.27 4.96 3.17
N ARG A 200 17.69 4.00 2.46
CA ARG A 200 17.07 4.19 1.15
C ARG A 200 15.55 4.00 1.23
N LEU A 201 14.81 4.72 0.37
CA LEU A 201 13.44 4.32 0.07
C LEU A 201 13.46 3.01 -0.71
N ALA A 202 12.63 2.06 -0.27
CA ALA A 202 12.43 0.79 -0.97
C ALA A 202 10.93 0.62 -1.30
N LEU A 203 10.63 0.38 -2.58
CA LEU A 203 9.28 0.17 -3.09
C LEU A 203 9.11 -1.29 -3.54
N VAL A 204 8.06 -1.92 -3.04
CA VAL A 204 7.62 -3.26 -3.47
C VAL A 204 6.26 -3.10 -4.17
N ASP A 205 6.24 -3.38 -5.46
CA ASP A 205 5.03 -3.33 -6.28
C ASP A 205 4.34 -4.69 -6.27
N THR A 206 3.16 -4.79 -5.65
CA THR A 206 2.37 -6.02 -5.59
C THR A 206 1.06 -5.88 -6.35
N VAL A 207 0.82 -6.79 -7.28
CA VAL A 207 -0.43 -6.81 -8.08
C VAL A 207 -1.54 -7.43 -7.26
N THR A 208 -2.54 -6.62 -6.94
CA THR A 208 -3.64 -7.02 -6.07
C THR A 208 -4.98 -7.05 -6.80
N ARG A 209 -5.94 -7.75 -6.20
CA ARG A 209 -7.36 -7.61 -6.59
C ARG A 209 -7.86 -6.21 -6.26
N HIS A 210 -8.94 -5.81 -6.92
CA HIS A 210 -9.80 -4.73 -6.43
C HIS A 210 -10.36 -5.09 -5.03
N ARG A 211 -10.85 -4.09 -4.34
CA ARG A 211 -11.55 -4.26 -3.05
C ARG A 211 -12.79 -5.11 -3.19
#